data_f541a60eb0428fa10e5b91ab91d8b814
#
_entry.id   f541a60eb0428fa10e5b91ab91d8b814
#
_cell.length_a   1.000
_cell.length_b   1.000
_cell.length_c   1.000
_cell.angle_alpha   90.00
_cell.angle_beta   90.00
_cell.angle_gamma   90.00
#
_symmetry.space_group_name_H-M   'P 1'
#
loop_
_entity.id
_entity.type
_entity.pdbx_description
1 polymer ?
#
loop_
_entity_poly.entity_id
_entity_poly.type
_entity_poly.pdbx_seq_one_letter_code
_entity_poly.pdbx_strand_id
1 'polypeptide(L)'
;MEELEKVKNQIRAFVEVCNHKKSLDLLDKLATGKMLRSKLILKIAGVSDESIKLCAIVEMIHAASLLHDDVIDEANTRRGKPSVNALFDNKTAIMFGDILYSRAFTELTLMDKRVAYTISNSVTQLSIGEMLDVDLANTFNTSYDKYLDMIYKKTGSLIE
;
A
#
# COMPACT_ATOMS: atom_id res chain seq x y z
N MET A 1 15.52 -12.02 -7.41
CA MET A 1 15.85 -10.56 -7.38
C MET A 1 15.39 -9.85 -8.66
N GLU A 2 15.55 -10.47 -9.82
CA GLU A 2 15.11 -9.94 -11.12
C GLU A 2 13.59 -9.68 -11.18
N GLU A 3 12.79 -10.58 -10.62
CA GLU A 3 11.31 -10.47 -10.62
C GLU A 3 10.84 -9.23 -9.83
N LEU A 4 11.48 -8.91 -8.71
CA LEU A 4 11.12 -7.74 -7.92
C LEU A 4 11.50 -6.42 -8.61
N GLU A 5 12.54 -6.43 -9.44
CA GLU A 5 12.84 -5.27 -10.31
C GLU A 5 11.77 -5.10 -11.39
N LYS A 6 11.26 -6.20 -11.97
CA LYS A 6 10.10 -6.12 -12.89
C LYS A 6 8.88 -5.50 -12.21
N VAL A 7 8.61 -5.87 -10.95
CA VAL A 7 7.51 -5.25 -10.17
C VAL A 7 7.74 -3.75 -9.98
N LYS A 8 8.94 -3.31 -9.60
CA LYS A 8 9.26 -1.89 -9.44
C LYS A 8 9.10 -1.12 -10.76
N ASN A 9 9.60 -1.69 -11.84
CA ASN A 9 9.44 -1.10 -13.18
C ASN A 9 7.96 -0.99 -13.56
N GLN A 10 7.14 -1.99 -13.20
CA GLN A 10 5.71 -1.96 -13.45
C GLN A 10 5.00 -0.88 -12.62
N ILE A 11 5.36 -0.70 -11.34
CA ILE A 11 4.86 0.40 -10.50
C ILE A 11 5.20 1.74 -11.16
N ARG A 12 6.45 1.92 -11.58
CA ARG A 12 6.90 3.14 -12.25
C ARG A 12 6.08 3.39 -13.53
N ALA A 13 5.91 2.39 -14.38
CA ALA A 13 5.11 2.49 -15.59
C ALA A 13 3.66 2.91 -15.30
N PHE A 14 3.04 2.38 -14.24
CA PHE A 14 1.70 2.77 -13.83
C PHE A 14 1.62 4.24 -13.38
N VAL A 15 2.62 4.75 -12.68
CA VAL A 15 2.66 6.15 -12.25
C VAL A 15 2.99 7.09 -13.42
N GLU A 16 3.81 6.66 -14.38
CA GLU A 16 4.16 7.43 -15.59
C GLU A 16 2.93 7.78 -16.44
N VAL A 17 1.94 6.88 -16.51
CA VAL A 17 0.67 7.14 -17.20
C VAL A 17 -0.07 8.36 -16.67
N CYS A 18 0.15 8.75 -15.39
CA CYS A 18 -0.45 9.94 -14.80
C CYS A 18 0.10 11.25 -15.40
N ASN A 19 1.19 11.19 -16.17
CA ASN A 19 1.88 12.32 -16.79
C ASN A 19 2.12 13.50 -15.81
N HIS A 20 2.50 13.17 -14.56
CA HIS A 20 2.70 14.13 -13.48
C HIS A 20 4.08 13.95 -12.86
N LYS A 21 5.02 14.83 -13.23
CA LYS A 21 6.44 14.75 -12.82
C LYS A 21 6.62 14.64 -11.32
N LYS A 22 5.88 15.45 -10.52
CA LYS A 22 6.01 15.43 -9.06
C LYS A 22 5.67 14.05 -8.47
N SER A 23 4.72 13.31 -9.04
CA SER A 23 4.41 11.94 -8.58
C SER A 23 5.55 10.97 -8.82
N LEU A 24 6.29 11.11 -9.92
CA LEU A 24 7.48 10.30 -10.18
C LEU A 24 8.63 10.66 -9.22
N ASP A 25 8.85 11.95 -8.99
CA ASP A 25 9.86 12.41 -8.03
C ASP A 25 9.56 11.94 -6.60
N LEU A 26 8.27 11.87 -6.21
CA LEU A 26 7.82 11.34 -4.93
C LEU A 26 7.98 9.81 -4.85
N LEU A 27 7.66 9.09 -5.94
CA LEU A 27 7.86 7.64 -6.02
C LEU A 27 9.34 7.26 -5.76
N ASP A 28 10.28 8.03 -6.32
CA ASP A 28 11.71 7.83 -6.13
C ASP A 28 12.19 8.11 -4.68
N LYS A 29 11.40 8.86 -3.90
CA LYS A 29 11.68 9.15 -2.48
C LYS A 29 11.13 8.09 -1.53
N LEU A 30 10.18 7.24 -1.98
CA LEU A 30 9.61 6.21 -1.12
C LEU A 30 10.69 5.25 -0.62
N ALA A 31 10.63 4.95 0.67
CA ALA A 31 11.51 3.95 1.27
C ALA A 31 11.14 2.55 0.76
N THR A 32 12.06 1.92 0.02
CA THR A 32 11.88 0.55 -0.46
C THR A 32 11.72 -0.44 0.70
N GLY A 33 10.65 -1.24 0.65
CA GLY A 33 10.39 -2.31 1.60
C GLY A 33 10.99 -3.64 1.17
N LYS A 34 10.72 -4.68 1.98
CA LYS A 34 11.13 -6.07 1.67
C LYS A 34 10.28 -6.71 0.56
N MET A 35 9.22 -6.05 0.12
CA MET A 35 8.24 -6.52 -0.88
C MET A 35 7.73 -7.95 -0.56
N LEU A 36 7.33 -8.17 0.69
CA LEU A 36 6.94 -9.52 1.16
C LEU A 36 5.64 -10.00 0.50
N ARG A 37 4.70 -9.08 0.24
CA ARG A 37 3.45 -9.39 -0.44
C ARG A 37 3.73 -9.85 -1.88
N SER A 38 4.56 -9.12 -2.60
CA SER A 38 4.99 -9.51 -3.96
C SER A 38 5.71 -10.85 -3.96
N LYS A 39 6.62 -11.10 -3.01
CA LYS A 39 7.30 -12.39 -2.89
C LYS A 39 6.33 -13.55 -2.67
N LEU A 40 5.29 -13.33 -1.86
CA LEU A 40 4.26 -14.33 -1.59
C LEU A 40 3.44 -14.61 -2.85
N ILE A 41 2.95 -13.57 -3.52
CA ILE A 41 2.19 -13.69 -4.78
C ILE A 41 2.99 -14.46 -5.82
N LEU A 42 4.25 -14.06 -6.07
CA LEU A 42 5.10 -14.71 -7.06
C LEU A 42 5.43 -16.16 -6.70
N LYS A 43 5.51 -16.47 -5.41
CA LYS A 43 5.75 -17.86 -4.93
C LYS A 43 4.53 -18.75 -5.16
N ILE A 44 3.31 -18.24 -5.03
CA ILE A 44 2.06 -19.00 -5.16
C ILE A 44 1.61 -19.06 -6.61
N ALA A 45 1.54 -17.92 -7.30
CA ALA A 45 1.02 -17.81 -8.66
C ALA A 45 2.06 -18.05 -9.76
N GLY A 46 3.34 -18.12 -9.41
CA GLY A 46 4.43 -18.11 -10.39
C GLY A 46 4.69 -16.73 -10.98
N VAL A 47 5.68 -16.67 -11.89
CA VAL A 47 6.08 -15.41 -12.57
C VAL A 47 5.40 -15.33 -13.93
N SER A 48 4.55 -14.34 -14.10
CA SER A 48 3.86 -13.99 -15.35
C SER A 48 3.64 -12.48 -15.40
N ASP A 49 3.28 -11.95 -16.57
CA ASP A 49 2.95 -10.53 -16.69
C ASP A 49 1.76 -10.15 -15.79
N GLU A 50 0.80 -11.05 -15.64
CA GLU A 50 -0.37 -10.83 -14.78
C GLU A 50 0.03 -10.80 -13.29
N SER A 51 0.85 -11.75 -12.83
CA SER A 51 1.33 -11.76 -11.44
C SER A 51 2.24 -10.58 -11.12
N ILE A 52 3.06 -10.10 -12.07
CA ILE A 52 3.87 -8.88 -11.93
C ILE A 52 2.97 -7.65 -11.79
N LYS A 53 1.92 -7.52 -12.62
CA LYS A 53 0.94 -6.43 -12.51
C LYS A 53 0.21 -6.48 -11.17
N LEU A 54 -0.24 -7.65 -10.75
CA LEU A 54 -0.88 -7.83 -9.44
C LEU A 54 0.05 -7.42 -8.29
N CYS A 55 1.32 -7.84 -8.34
CA CYS A 55 2.32 -7.41 -7.36
C CYS A 55 2.46 -5.89 -7.33
N ALA A 56 2.55 -5.23 -8.50
CA ALA A 56 2.67 -3.78 -8.59
C ALA A 56 1.45 -3.08 -7.97
N ILE A 57 0.24 -3.55 -8.25
CA ILE A 57 -1.01 -3.04 -7.67
C ILE A 57 -0.99 -3.16 -6.14
N VAL A 58 -0.67 -4.32 -5.61
CA VAL A 58 -0.64 -4.58 -4.16
C VAL A 58 0.43 -3.74 -3.46
N GLU A 59 1.61 -3.57 -4.05
CA GLU A 59 2.66 -2.71 -3.49
C GLU A 59 2.29 -1.21 -3.56
N MET A 60 1.58 -0.76 -4.60
CA MET A 60 1.06 0.61 -4.67
C MET A 60 0.01 0.87 -3.59
N ILE A 61 -0.92 -0.06 -3.39
CA ILE A 61 -1.92 -0.02 -2.31
C ILE A 61 -1.21 0.07 -0.94
N HIS A 62 -0.21 -0.80 -0.72
CA HIS A 62 0.55 -0.79 0.52
C HIS A 62 1.37 0.51 0.70
N ALA A 63 1.96 1.05 -0.36
CA ALA A 63 2.68 2.33 -0.29
C ALA A 63 1.72 3.49 0.03
N ALA A 64 0.52 3.49 -0.56
CA ALA A 64 -0.52 4.48 -0.29
C ALA A 64 -0.97 4.43 1.19
N SER A 65 -1.23 3.22 1.74
CA SER A 65 -1.59 3.10 3.15
C SER A 65 -0.50 3.65 4.06
N LEU A 66 0.77 3.34 3.78
CA LEU A 66 1.89 3.85 4.58
C LEU A 66 2.05 5.37 4.52
N LEU A 67 1.71 6.00 3.38
CA LEU A 67 1.72 7.47 3.26
C LEU A 67 0.63 8.12 4.12
N HIS A 68 -0.55 7.50 4.20
CA HIS A 68 -1.64 7.95 5.05
C HIS A 68 -1.34 7.68 6.53
N ASP A 69 -0.83 6.50 6.87
CA ASP A 69 -0.42 6.14 8.23
C ASP A 69 0.64 7.13 8.77
N ASP A 70 1.65 7.49 7.95
CA ASP A 70 2.68 8.44 8.37
C ASP A 70 2.10 9.82 8.75
N VAL A 71 0.98 10.22 8.12
CA VAL A 71 0.27 11.46 8.48
C VAL A 71 -0.58 11.27 9.73
N ILE A 72 -1.29 10.14 9.84
CA ILE A 72 -2.15 9.81 11.00
C ILE A 72 -1.30 9.69 12.27
N ASP A 73 -0.15 9.00 12.18
CA ASP A 73 0.78 8.76 13.29
C ASP A 73 1.72 9.94 13.55
N GLU A 74 1.63 11.05 12.78
CA GLU A 74 2.57 12.17 12.83
C GLU A 74 4.04 11.72 12.71
N ALA A 75 4.28 10.65 11.94
CA ALA A 75 5.58 10.01 11.84
C ALA A 75 6.55 10.85 11.00
N ASN A 76 7.69 11.21 11.56
CA ASN A 76 8.73 11.97 10.86
C ASN A 76 9.71 11.09 10.09
N THR A 77 9.72 9.77 10.34
CA THR A 77 10.64 8.83 9.70
C THR A 77 9.96 7.52 9.37
N ARG A 78 10.34 6.95 8.22
CA ARG A 78 9.92 5.62 7.77
C ARG A 78 11.14 4.81 7.33
N ARG A 79 11.39 3.67 7.99
CA ARG A 79 12.53 2.77 7.68
C ARG A 79 13.89 3.49 7.72
N GLY A 80 14.08 4.36 8.70
CA GLY A 80 15.32 5.12 8.89
C GLY A 80 15.55 6.27 7.90
N LYS A 81 14.55 6.60 7.08
CA LYS A 81 14.57 7.77 6.19
C LYS A 81 13.44 8.73 6.58
N PRO A 82 13.57 10.02 6.29
CA PRO A 82 12.44 10.93 6.47
C PRO A 82 11.22 10.46 5.67
N SER A 83 10.04 10.56 6.29
CA SER A 83 8.75 10.28 5.67
C SER A 83 8.38 11.39 4.65
N VAL A 84 7.43 11.13 3.76
CA VAL A 84 7.03 12.10 2.73
C VAL A 84 6.40 13.35 3.36
N ASN A 85 5.58 13.19 4.41
CA ASN A 85 5.01 14.31 5.15
C ASN A 85 6.07 15.16 5.85
N ALA A 86 7.16 14.57 6.34
CA ALA A 86 8.29 15.30 6.92
C ALA A 86 9.18 15.99 5.87
N LEU A 87 9.34 15.38 4.68
CA LEU A 87 10.12 15.98 3.58
C LEU A 87 9.39 17.11 2.88
N PHE A 88 8.07 17.05 2.81
CA PHE A 88 7.23 18.01 2.09
C PHE A 88 6.15 18.58 3.03
N ASP A 89 4.99 17.94 3.11
CA ASP A 89 3.88 18.28 3.99
C ASP A 89 2.82 17.15 3.98
N ASN A 90 1.89 17.21 4.94
CA ASN A 90 0.79 16.25 5.07
C ASN A 90 -0.09 16.22 3.82
N LYS A 91 -0.37 17.37 3.19
CA LYS A 91 -1.21 17.44 1.98
C LYS A 91 -0.58 16.69 0.82
N THR A 92 0.74 16.86 0.65
CA THR A 92 1.50 16.15 -0.39
C THR A 92 1.48 14.64 -0.15
N ALA A 93 1.66 14.19 1.11
CA ALA A 93 1.62 12.76 1.45
C ALA A 93 0.23 12.15 1.19
N ILE A 94 -0.85 12.80 1.64
CA ILE A 94 -2.23 12.36 1.43
C ILE A 94 -2.54 12.29 -0.07
N MET A 95 -2.31 13.36 -0.82
CA MET A 95 -2.64 13.39 -2.25
C MET A 95 -1.82 12.40 -3.08
N PHE A 96 -0.58 12.16 -2.68
CA PHE A 96 0.22 11.13 -3.36
C PHE A 96 -0.29 9.71 -3.03
N GLY A 97 -0.70 9.46 -1.78
CA GLY A 97 -1.40 8.23 -1.41
C GLY A 97 -2.66 8.00 -2.25
N ASP A 98 -3.49 9.03 -2.41
CA ASP A 98 -4.70 8.96 -3.25
C ASP A 98 -4.39 8.68 -4.73
N ILE A 99 -3.31 9.25 -5.27
CA ILE A 99 -2.86 8.96 -6.64
C ILE A 99 -2.47 7.48 -6.76
N LEU A 100 -1.71 6.93 -5.81
CA LEU A 100 -1.31 5.52 -5.82
C LEU A 100 -2.52 4.58 -5.69
N TYR A 101 -3.45 4.87 -4.77
CA TYR A 101 -4.70 4.10 -4.63
C TYR A 101 -5.53 4.14 -5.91
N SER A 102 -5.82 5.34 -6.41
CA SER A 102 -6.66 5.52 -7.60
C SER A 102 -6.06 4.84 -8.82
N ARG A 103 -4.74 4.94 -8.99
CA ARG A 103 -4.04 4.28 -10.10
C ARG A 103 -4.07 2.75 -9.94
N ALA A 104 -3.84 2.23 -8.75
CA ALA A 104 -3.94 0.79 -8.48
C ALA A 104 -5.36 0.27 -8.77
N PHE A 105 -6.41 0.97 -8.34
CA PHE A 105 -7.79 0.59 -8.64
C PHE A 105 -8.11 0.67 -10.13
N THR A 106 -7.57 1.65 -10.86
CA THR A 106 -7.71 1.69 -12.33
C THR A 106 -7.13 0.43 -12.96
N GLU A 107 -5.94 -0.01 -12.56
CA GLU A 107 -5.34 -1.25 -13.09
C GLU A 107 -6.12 -2.50 -12.67
N LEU A 108 -6.70 -2.53 -11.46
CA LEU A 108 -7.57 -3.63 -11.02
C LEU A 108 -8.80 -3.82 -11.93
N THR A 109 -9.34 -2.77 -12.54
CA THR A 109 -10.49 -2.90 -13.46
C THR A 109 -10.16 -3.71 -14.72
N LEU A 110 -8.88 -3.88 -15.02
CA LEU A 110 -8.38 -4.64 -16.17
C LEU A 110 -8.05 -6.10 -15.83
N MET A 111 -8.20 -6.49 -14.56
CA MET A 111 -7.94 -7.84 -14.06
C MET A 111 -9.23 -8.68 -13.93
N ASP A 112 -9.08 -9.96 -13.59
CA ASP A 112 -10.24 -10.82 -13.28
C ASP A 112 -11.11 -10.16 -12.20
N LYS A 113 -12.43 -10.19 -12.41
CA LYS A 113 -13.41 -9.53 -11.54
C LYS A 113 -13.32 -9.98 -10.08
N ARG A 114 -12.99 -11.26 -9.83
CA ARG A 114 -12.85 -11.80 -8.46
C ARG A 114 -11.59 -11.24 -7.81
N VAL A 115 -10.48 -11.16 -8.54
CA VAL A 115 -9.23 -10.54 -8.06
C VAL A 115 -9.50 -9.09 -7.71
N ALA A 116 -10.12 -8.33 -8.61
CA ALA A 116 -10.44 -6.92 -8.39
C ALA A 116 -11.34 -6.73 -7.15
N TYR A 117 -12.38 -7.56 -6.99
CA TYR A 117 -13.27 -7.51 -5.84
C TYR A 117 -12.52 -7.84 -4.53
N THR A 118 -11.74 -8.92 -4.51
CA THR A 118 -11.00 -9.36 -3.33
C THR A 118 -10.02 -8.29 -2.85
N ILE A 119 -9.20 -7.76 -3.75
CA ILE A 119 -8.23 -6.70 -3.41
C ILE A 119 -8.95 -5.43 -2.93
N SER A 120 -9.99 -4.98 -3.63
CA SER A 120 -10.75 -3.79 -3.22
C SER A 120 -11.41 -3.96 -1.84
N ASN A 121 -11.96 -5.15 -1.55
CA ASN A 121 -12.50 -5.46 -0.25
C ASN A 121 -11.42 -5.49 0.85
N SER A 122 -10.23 -6.04 0.54
CA SER A 122 -9.11 -6.04 1.48
C SER A 122 -8.65 -4.61 1.83
N VAL A 123 -8.69 -3.68 0.87
CA VAL A 123 -8.40 -2.25 1.13
C VAL A 123 -9.45 -1.64 2.05
N THR A 124 -10.73 -1.99 1.88
CA THR A 124 -11.78 -1.55 2.81
C THR A 124 -11.51 -2.08 4.23
N GLN A 125 -11.15 -3.36 4.37
CA GLN A 125 -10.81 -3.93 5.67
C GLN A 125 -9.58 -3.25 6.28
N LEU A 126 -8.54 -2.98 5.48
CA LEU A 126 -7.34 -2.25 5.92
C LEU A 126 -7.70 -0.88 6.50
N SER A 127 -8.53 -0.10 5.81
CA SER A 127 -8.97 1.21 6.28
C SER A 127 -9.79 1.13 7.58
N ILE A 128 -10.66 0.12 7.71
CA ILE A 128 -11.39 -0.14 8.97
C ILE A 128 -10.41 -0.53 10.09
N GLY A 129 -9.41 -1.37 9.77
CA GLY A 129 -8.37 -1.77 10.72
C GLY A 129 -7.57 -0.57 11.23
N GLU A 130 -7.27 0.41 10.37
CA GLU A 130 -6.59 1.64 10.74
C GLU A 130 -7.45 2.51 11.69
N MET A 131 -8.74 2.67 11.39
CA MET A 131 -9.66 3.36 12.29
C MET A 131 -9.75 2.70 13.66
N LEU A 132 -9.80 1.36 13.71
CA LEU A 132 -9.82 0.60 14.96
C LEU A 132 -8.51 0.78 15.75
N ASP A 133 -7.35 0.85 15.09
CA ASP A 133 -6.07 1.08 15.74
C ASP A 133 -6.02 2.46 16.39
N VAL A 134 -6.46 3.50 15.70
CA VAL A 134 -6.59 4.86 16.27
C VAL A 134 -7.55 4.88 17.46
N ASP A 135 -8.69 4.21 17.38
CA ASP A 135 -9.65 4.14 18.49
C ASP A 135 -9.06 3.39 19.70
N LEU A 136 -8.34 2.29 19.48
CA LEU A 136 -7.72 1.50 20.54
C LEU A 136 -6.52 2.20 21.18
N ALA A 137 -5.83 3.09 20.46
CA ALA A 137 -4.74 3.89 20.99
C ALA A 137 -5.19 4.93 22.04
N ASN A 138 -6.45 5.37 21.96
CA ASN A 138 -7.00 6.40 22.89
C ASN A 138 -7.37 5.84 24.27
N THR A 139 -7.55 4.53 24.44
CA THR A 139 -7.96 3.91 25.71
C THR A 139 -7.27 2.56 25.89
N PHE A 140 -6.91 2.23 27.15
CA PHE A 140 -6.35 0.91 27.44
C PHE A 140 -7.35 -0.19 27.12
N ASN A 141 -7.03 -1.03 26.13
CA ASN A 141 -7.89 -2.12 25.68
C ASN A 141 -7.48 -3.45 26.35
N THR A 142 -8.42 -4.07 27.08
CA THR A 142 -8.25 -5.39 27.72
C THR A 142 -8.80 -6.54 26.88
N SER A 143 -9.48 -6.26 25.77
CA SER A 143 -10.10 -7.28 24.91
C SER A 143 -9.11 -7.80 23.87
N TYR A 144 -8.71 -9.05 24.04
CA TYR A 144 -7.84 -9.75 23.07
C TYR A 144 -8.50 -9.86 21.69
N ASP A 145 -9.82 -10.13 21.65
CA ASP A 145 -10.57 -10.29 20.40
C ASP A 145 -10.61 -8.99 19.59
N LYS A 146 -10.78 -7.83 20.24
CA LYS A 146 -10.73 -6.53 19.56
C LYS A 146 -9.34 -6.24 18.98
N TYR A 147 -8.30 -6.61 19.71
CA TYR A 147 -6.93 -6.46 19.22
C TYR A 147 -6.67 -7.37 18.01
N LEU A 148 -7.09 -8.63 18.06
CA LEU A 148 -6.96 -9.56 16.93
C LEU A 148 -7.74 -9.11 15.70
N ASP A 149 -8.97 -8.62 15.87
CA ASP A 149 -9.79 -8.09 14.79
C ASP A 149 -9.11 -6.89 14.11
N MET A 150 -8.57 -5.97 14.90
CA MET A 150 -7.83 -4.82 14.40
C MET A 150 -6.60 -5.24 13.59
N ILE A 151 -5.70 -6.09 14.11
CA ILE A 151 -4.49 -6.49 13.39
C ILE A 151 -4.79 -7.34 12.15
N TYR A 152 -5.85 -8.17 12.19
CA TYR A 152 -6.29 -8.89 11.01
C TYR A 152 -6.73 -7.91 9.91
N LYS A 153 -7.59 -6.96 10.23
CA LYS A 153 -8.07 -5.96 9.27
C LYS A 153 -6.95 -5.06 8.77
N LYS A 154 -6.13 -4.50 9.67
CA LYS A 154 -5.03 -3.59 9.32
C LYS A 154 -3.94 -4.26 8.48
N THR A 155 -3.70 -5.56 8.66
CA THR A 155 -2.55 -6.23 8.04
C THR A 155 -2.91 -7.57 7.38
N GLY A 156 -3.64 -8.43 8.05
CA GLY A 156 -3.93 -9.80 7.61
C GLY A 156 -4.72 -9.84 6.31
N SER A 157 -5.75 -9.02 6.20
CA SER A 157 -6.68 -8.98 5.07
C SER A 157 -6.05 -8.75 3.68
N LEU A 158 -4.89 -8.10 3.63
CA LEU A 158 -4.14 -7.87 2.37
C LEU A 158 -3.05 -8.93 2.13
N ILE A 159 -2.89 -9.89 3.03
CA ILE A 159 -1.91 -10.99 2.90
C ILE A 159 -2.62 -12.29 2.53
N GLU A 160 -3.86 -12.49 3.00
CA GLU A 160 -4.70 -13.66 2.72
C GLU A 160 -5.15 -13.71 1.25
#